data_0687df0d1ce6410855fc78634b432c1a
#
_entry.id   0687df0d1ce6410855fc78634b432c1a
#
_cell.length_a   1.000
_cell.length_b   1.000
_cell.length_c   1.000
_cell.angle_alpha   90.00
_cell.angle_beta   90.00
_cell.angle_gamma   90.00
#
_symmetry.space_group_name_H-M   'P 1'
#
loop_
_entity.id
_entity.type
_entity.pdbx_description
1 polymer ?
#
loop_
_entity_poly.entity_id
_entity_poly.type
_entity_poly.pdbx_seq_one_letter_code
_entity_poly.pdbx_strand_id
1 'polypeptide(L)'
;MIRRPITRSWAVVLGCLSVLLLLTGYTLVSHRQHQVNPDDTTIPNWSQLYEGVKKFLQPDQKEERWIVEDSIATGRRLFFGLGLGVVFGFVIGMMMGCVTPIEAFLQPPISLLAKVPQTAALAVYFVFFGTGMEMYVAMIAFGIIPALAVTVHLAIKDLPSEMLDK
;
A
#
# COMPACT_ATOMS: atom_id res chain seq x y z
N MET A 1 -16.06 -24.55 18.95
CA MET A 1 -15.71 -24.73 17.50
C MET A 1 -14.44 -23.99 17.09
N ILE A 2 -13.61 -23.57 18.04
CA ILE A 2 -12.39 -22.79 17.77
C ILE A 2 -11.33 -23.70 17.13
N ARG A 3 -10.80 -23.30 15.94
CA ARG A 3 -9.70 -23.96 15.20
C ARG A 3 -9.93 -25.38 14.68
N ARG A 4 -11.18 -25.82 14.44
CA ARG A 4 -11.38 -27.08 13.70
C ARG A 4 -11.10 -26.85 12.23
N PRO A 5 -10.27 -27.66 11.57
CA PRO A 5 -10.03 -27.56 10.14
C PRO A 5 -11.34 -27.82 9.37
N ILE A 6 -11.67 -26.95 8.45
CA ILE A 6 -12.78 -27.12 7.52
C ILE A 6 -12.27 -27.78 6.25
N THR A 7 -13.11 -28.59 5.58
CA THR A 7 -12.74 -29.20 4.31
C THR A 7 -12.53 -28.12 3.25
N ARG A 8 -11.65 -28.39 2.29
CA ARG A 8 -11.33 -27.45 1.20
C ARG A 8 -12.57 -26.99 0.44
N SER A 9 -13.53 -27.88 0.23
CA SER A 9 -14.81 -27.55 -0.43
C SER A 9 -15.62 -26.53 0.36
N TRP A 10 -15.73 -26.70 1.67
CA TRP A 10 -16.40 -25.73 2.53
C TRP A 10 -15.70 -24.39 2.59
N ALA A 11 -14.37 -24.37 2.57
CA ALA A 11 -13.59 -23.13 2.51
C ALA A 11 -13.88 -22.33 1.23
N VAL A 12 -13.95 -23.03 0.08
CA VAL A 12 -14.31 -22.42 -1.22
C VAL A 12 -15.74 -21.90 -1.20
N VAL A 13 -16.71 -22.71 -0.72
CA VAL A 13 -18.12 -22.30 -0.65
C VAL A 13 -18.28 -21.04 0.22
N LEU A 14 -17.65 -21.01 1.39
CA LEU A 14 -17.70 -19.83 2.29
C LEU A 14 -17.02 -18.61 1.66
N GLY A 15 -15.93 -18.81 0.94
CA GLY A 15 -15.27 -17.74 0.19
C GLY A 15 -16.16 -17.18 -0.93
N CYS A 16 -16.77 -18.04 -1.74
CA CYS A 16 -17.73 -17.61 -2.76
C CYS A 16 -18.94 -16.89 -2.15
N LEU A 17 -19.47 -17.41 -1.05
CA LEU A 17 -20.60 -16.78 -0.35
C LEU A 17 -20.23 -15.38 0.16
N SER A 18 -19.03 -15.21 0.71
CA SER A 18 -18.52 -13.90 1.15
C SER A 18 -18.47 -12.90 -0.02
N VAL A 19 -17.92 -13.31 -1.16
CA VAL A 19 -17.85 -12.46 -2.36
C VAL A 19 -19.25 -12.12 -2.87
N LEU A 20 -20.17 -13.11 -2.92
CA LEU A 20 -21.55 -12.88 -3.33
C LEU A 20 -22.27 -11.90 -2.41
N LEU A 21 -22.07 -11.99 -1.09
CA LEU A 21 -22.65 -11.05 -0.13
C LEU A 21 -22.15 -9.63 -0.36
N LEU A 22 -20.84 -9.45 -0.63
CA LEU A 22 -20.28 -8.14 -0.94
C LEU A 22 -20.84 -7.56 -2.24
N LEU A 23 -20.93 -8.37 -3.31
CA LEU A 23 -21.49 -7.94 -4.58
C LEU A 23 -22.97 -7.59 -4.46
N THR A 24 -23.75 -8.39 -3.73
CA THR A 24 -25.16 -8.13 -3.47
C THR A 24 -25.34 -6.85 -2.66
N GLY A 25 -24.55 -6.67 -1.59
CA GLY A 25 -24.56 -5.46 -0.79
C GLY A 25 -24.26 -4.21 -1.62
N TYR A 26 -23.20 -4.28 -2.45
CA TYR A 26 -22.85 -3.20 -3.37
C TYR A 26 -24.01 -2.88 -4.33
N THR A 27 -24.59 -3.90 -4.96
CA THR A 27 -25.70 -3.72 -5.92
C THR A 27 -26.92 -3.08 -5.27
N LEU A 28 -27.27 -3.50 -4.04
CA LEU A 28 -28.39 -2.92 -3.30
C LEU A 28 -28.15 -1.46 -2.95
N VAL A 29 -26.95 -1.13 -2.48
CA VAL A 29 -26.59 0.27 -2.12
C VAL A 29 -26.57 1.14 -3.37
N SER A 30 -25.91 0.68 -4.45
CA SER A 30 -25.89 1.38 -5.72
C SER A 30 -27.29 1.61 -6.28
N HIS A 31 -28.15 0.59 -6.25
CA HIS A 31 -29.53 0.71 -6.73
C HIS A 31 -30.33 1.75 -5.91
N ARG A 32 -30.23 1.72 -4.58
CA ARG A 32 -30.90 2.72 -3.72
C ARG A 32 -30.40 4.14 -3.99
N GLN A 33 -29.08 4.30 -4.20
CA GLN A 33 -28.49 5.61 -4.47
C GLN A 33 -29.01 6.19 -5.78
N HIS A 34 -29.11 5.36 -6.85
CA HIS A 34 -29.62 5.79 -8.14
C HIS A 34 -31.13 6.03 -8.19
N GLN A 35 -31.90 5.48 -7.23
CA GLN A 35 -33.30 5.85 -7.06
C GLN A 35 -33.47 7.29 -6.52
N VAL A 36 -32.50 7.76 -5.72
CA VAL A 36 -32.53 9.12 -5.15
C VAL A 36 -31.89 10.11 -6.13
N ASN A 37 -30.78 9.74 -6.75
CA ASN A 37 -30.07 10.55 -7.73
C ASN A 37 -29.60 9.67 -8.92
N PRO A 38 -30.32 9.71 -10.06
CA PRO A 38 -30.00 8.87 -11.23
C PRO A 38 -28.60 9.13 -11.81
N ASP A 39 -28.07 10.35 -11.67
CA ASP A 39 -26.77 10.77 -12.22
C ASP A 39 -25.62 10.62 -11.20
N ASP A 40 -25.85 9.95 -10.08
CA ASP A 40 -24.82 9.78 -9.06
C ASP A 40 -23.67 8.89 -9.57
N THR A 41 -22.46 9.41 -9.42
CA THR A 41 -21.22 8.72 -9.74
C THR A 41 -20.42 8.28 -8.51
N THR A 42 -20.92 8.57 -7.30
CA THR A 42 -20.22 8.23 -6.05
C THR A 42 -20.23 6.72 -5.81
N ILE A 43 -21.38 6.07 -6.09
CA ILE A 43 -21.54 4.62 -6.03
C ILE A 43 -22.06 4.15 -7.40
N PRO A 44 -21.18 3.99 -8.39
CA PRO A 44 -21.59 3.74 -9.77
C PRO A 44 -22.36 2.42 -9.91
N ASN A 45 -23.32 2.38 -10.83
CA ASN A 45 -24.00 1.14 -11.19
C ASN A 45 -23.14 0.29 -12.14
N TRP A 46 -23.55 -0.94 -12.40
CA TRP A 46 -22.78 -1.87 -13.25
C TRP A 46 -22.57 -1.36 -14.69
N SER A 47 -23.53 -0.59 -15.23
CA SER A 47 -23.38 0.00 -16.57
C SER A 47 -22.38 1.14 -16.57
N GLN A 48 -22.38 1.99 -15.55
CA GLN A 48 -21.39 3.06 -15.40
C GLN A 48 -19.98 2.49 -15.19
N LEU A 49 -19.85 1.40 -14.40
CA LEU A 49 -18.58 0.68 -14.25
C LEU A 49 -18.08 0.11 -15.58
N TYR A 50 -18.97 -0.52 -16.35
CA TYR A 50 -18.62 -1.05 -17.68
C TYR A 50 -18.21 0.06 -18.65
N GLU A 51 -18.96 1.15 -18.70
CA GLU A 51 -18.63 2.32 -19.53
C GLU A 51 -17.31 2.96 -19.09
N GLY A 52 -17.07 3.05 -17.79
CA GLY A 52 -15.79 3.49 -17.23
C GLY A 52 -14.62 2.64 -17.72
N VAL A 53 -14.72 1.32 -17.60
CA VAL A 53 -13.70 0.40 -18.10
C VAL A 53 -13.51 0.54 -19.62
N LYS A 54 -14.61 0.64 -20.38
CA LYS A 54 -14.55 0.83 -21.84
C LYS A 54 -13.84 2.14 -22.19
N LYS A 55 -14.15 3.23 -21.48
CA LYS A 55 -13.51 4.53 -21.68
C LYS A 55 -12.02 4.51 -21.35
N PHE A 56 -11.61 3.77 -20.32
CA PHE A 56 -10.19 3.58 -20.03
C PHE A 56 -9.41 2.80 -21.07
N LEU A 57 -10.08 1.88 -21.76
CA LEU A 57 -9.45 1.02 -22.78
C LEU A 57 -9.44 1.68 -24.18
N GLN A 58 -10.29 2.68 -24.39
CA GLN A 58 -10.32 3.41 -25.66
C GLN A 58 -9.25 4.51 -25.66
N PRO A 59 -8.51 4.70 -26.77
CA PRO A 59 -7.63 5.84 -26.92
C PRO A 59 -8.48 7.13 -26.92
N ASP A 60 -8.00 8.15 -26.22
CA ASP A 60 -8.64 9.47 -26.23
C ASP A 60 -8.51 10.12 -27.60
N GLN A 61 -9.21 11.27 -27.81
CA GLN A 61 -9.17 12.05 -29.06
C GLN A 61 -7.76 12.48 -29.48
N LYS A 62 -6.77 12.38 -28.55
CA LYS A 62 -5.34 12.64 -28.79
C LYS A 62 -4.51 11.38 -29.05
N GLU A 63 -5.14 10.21 -29.28
CA GLU A 63 -4.47 8.91 -29.41
C GLU A 63 -3.64 8.48 -28.17
N GLU A 64 -3.74 9.20 -27.06
CA GLU A 64 -3.04 8.89 -25.83
C GLU A 64 -3.73 7.75 -25.09
N ARG A 65 -2.96 6.71 -24.76
CA ARG A 65 -3.42 5.58 -23.95
C ARG A 65 -3.17 5.91 -22.48
N TRP A 66 -4.03 6.67 -21.87
CA TRP A 66 -3.93 7.12 -20.47
C TRP A 66 -3.59 5.99 -19.50
N ILE A 67 -4.20 4.82 -19.68
CA ILE A 67 -3.94 3.68 -18.80
C ILE A 67 -2.48 3.20 -18.86
N VAL A 68 -1.86 3.29 -20.04
CA VAL A 68 -0.46 2.90 -20.23
C VAL A 68 0.47 3.94 -19.62
N GLU A 69 0.19 5.21 -19.82
CA GLU A 69 1.00 6.32 -19.29
C GLU A 69 0.92 6.36 -17.75
N ASP A 70 -0.29 6.27 -17.19
CA ASP A 70 -0.50 6.23 -15.75
C ASP A 70 0.12 4.98 -15.12
N SER A 71 0.06 3.83 -15.79
CA SER A 71 0.69 2.59 -15.32
C SER A 71 2.21 2.71 -15.31
N ILE A 72 2.80 3.30 -16.35
CA ILE A 72 4.24 3.55 -16.41
C ILE A 72 4.66 4.57 -15.35
N ALA A 73 3.91 5.66 -15.21
CA ALA A 73 4.19 6.68 -14.19
C ALA A 73 4.12 6.08 -12.77
N THR A 74 3.07 5.31 -12.49
CA THR A 74 2.91 4.62 -11.20
C THR A 74 4.01 3.58 -10.99
N GLY A 75 4.34 2.80 -12.02
CA GLY A 75 5.44 1.82 -11.97
C GLY A 75 6.79 2.48 -11.66
N ARG A 76 7.10 3.62 -12.26
CA ARG A 76 8.31 4.39 -11.98
C ARG A 76 8.33 4.91 -10.54
N ARG A 77 7.24 5.50 -10.05
CA ARG A 77 7.12 5.98 -8.66
C ARG A 77 7.32 4.86 -7.67
N LEU A 78 6.70 3.72 -7.92
CA LEU A 78 6.81 2.53 -7.09
C LEU A 78 8.24 1.97 -7.11
N PHE A 79 8.85 1.82 -8.27
CA PHE A 79 10.21 1.29 -8.41
C PHE A 79 11.24 2.13 -7.65
N PHE A 80 11.24 3.44 -7.86
CA PHE A 80 12.18 4.32 -7.17
C PHE A 80 11.87 4.45 -5.67
N GLY A 81 10.59 4.61 -5.30
CA GLY A 81 10.19 4.72 -3.90
C GLY A 81 10.47 3.45 -3.10
N LEU A 82 10.10 2.28 -3.66
CA LEU A 82 10.37 0.99 -3.05
C LEU A 82 11.88 0.72 -2.99
N GLY A 83 12.61 0.96 -4.08
CA GLY A 83 14.05 0.76 -4.14
C GLY A 83 14.80 1.56 -3.08
N LEU A 84 14.52 2.86 -2.99
CA LEU A 84 15.10 3.72 -1.96
C LEU A 84 14.66 3.29 -0.56
N GLY A 85 13.36 3.01 -0.37
CA GLY A 85 12.80 2.56 0.90
C GLY A 85 13.47 1.28 1.42
N VAL A 86 13.64 0.28 0.55
CA VAL A 86 14.28 -1.00 0.90
C VAL A 86 15.76 -0.81 1.20
N VAL A 87 16.51 -0.12 0.34
CA VAL A 87 17.94 0.07 0.54
C VAL A 87 18.22 0.83 1.84
N PHE A 88 17.61 1.98 2.04
CA PHE A 88 17.84 2.79 3.25
C PHE A 88 17.28 2.11 4.51
N GLY A 89 16.09 1.51 4.45
CA GLY A 89 15.50 0.79 5.58
C GLY A 89 16.36 -0.40 6.02
N PHE A 90 16.89 -1.15 5.05
CA PHE A 90 17.79 -2.26 5.31
C PHE A 90 19.11 -1.80 5.93
N VAL A 91 19.77 -0.80 5.35
CA VAL A 91 21.05 -0.26 5.85
C VAL A 91 20.88 0.30 7.27
N ILE A 92 19.85 1.12 7.50
CA ILE A 92 19.57 1.68 8.81
C ILE A 92 19.26 0.57 9.83
N GLY A 93 18.45 -0.41 9.46
CA GLY A 93 18.11 -1.55 10.32
C GLY A 93 19.34 -2.40 10.67
N MET A 94 20.23 -2.64 9.71
CA MET A 94 21.51 -3.31 9.96
C MET A 94 22.40 -2.51 10.91
N MET A 95 22.54 -1.20 10.68
CA MET A 95 23.35 -0.35 11.55
C MET A 95 22.83 -0.35 12.98
N MET A 96 21.49 -0.28 13.17
CA MET A 96 20.84 -0.36 14.49
C MET A 96 21.01 -1.74 15.12
N GLY A 97 20.95 -2.81 14.32
CA GLY A 97 21.08 -4.19 14.83
C GLY A 97 22.49 -4.57 15.26
N CYS A 98 23.49 -4.04 14.56
CA CYS A 98 24.90 -4.39 14.79
C CYS A 98 25.63 -3.44 15.75
N VAL A 99 25.18 -2.18 15.90
CA VAL A 99 25.92 -1.14 16.62
C VAL A 99 25.05 -0.49 17.69
N THR A 100 25.24 -0.88 18.96
CA THR A 100 24.45 -0.42 20.11
C THR A 100 24.32 1.11 20.25
N PRO A 101 25.38 1.94 20.08
CA PRO A 101 25.23 3.39 20.10
C PRO A 101 24.31 3.94 19.03
N ILE A 102 24.34 3.34 17.81
CA ILE A 102 23.46 3.75 16.69
C ILE A 102 22.02 3.35 16.98
N GLU A 103 21.82 2.16 17.55
CA GLU A 103 20.52 1.72 18.02
C GLU A 103 19.92 2.73 19.01
N ALA A 104 20.67 3.04 20.09
CA ALA A 104 20.19 3.93 21.14
C ALA A 104 19.82 5.34 20.58
N PHE A 105 20.53 5.81 19.55
CA PHE A 105 20.28 7.09 18.93
C PHE A 105 19.10 7.07 17.94
N LEU A 106 19.00 6.04 17.09
CA LEU A 106 18.01 5.99 16.00
C LEU A 106 16.70 5.32 16.41
N GLN A 107 16.68 4.45 17.39
CA GLN A 107 15.49 3.70 17.77
C GLN A 107 14.30 4.58 18.16
N PRO A 108 14.42 5.66 18.97
CA PRO A 108 13.30 6.50 19.33
C PRO A 108 12.66 7.19 18.09
N PRO A 109 13.40 7.92 17.23
CA PRO A 109 12.79 8.58 16.08
C PRO A 109 12.25 7.58 15.04
N ILE A 110 12.96 6.48 14.75
CA ILE A 110 12.50 5.47 13.80
C ILE A 110 11.22 4.79 14.29
N SER A 111 11.13 4.45 15.57
CA SER A 111 9.93 3.85 16.16
C SER A 111 8.72 4.79 16.16
N LEU A 112 8.93 6.10 16.29
CA LEU A 112 7.87 7.10 16.15
C LEU A 112 7.41 7.20 14.70
N LEU A 113 8.34 7.33 13.75
CA LEU A 113 8.04 7.44 12.32
C LEU A 113 7.31 6.19 11.79
N ALA A 114 7.66 5.00 12.28
CA ALA A 114 6.99 3.75 11.91
C ALA A 114 5.49 3.70 12.30
N LYS A 115 5.06 4.55 13.23
CA LYS A 115 3.65 4.64 13.68
C LYS A 115 2.86 5.73 12.97
N VAL A 116 3.52 6.60 12.21
CA VAL A 116 2.85 7.69 11.50
C VAL A 116 2.21 7.16 10.20
N PRO A 117 0.89 7.27 10.04
CA PRO A 117 0.25 6.94 8.77
C PRO A 117 0.74 7.90 7.67
N GLN A 118 1.23 7.37 6.56
CA GLN A 118 1.78 8.17 5.47
C GLN A 118 0.74 9.12 4.86
N THR A 119 -0.52 8.69 4.84
CA THR A 119 -1.64 9.53 4.39
C THR A 119 -1.89 10.74 5.29
N ALA A 120 -1.63 10.62 6.60
CA ALA A 120 -1.72 11.76 7.52
C ALA A 120 -0.58 12.78 7.31
N ALA A 121 0.58 12.32 6.83
CA ALA A 121 1.73 13.16 6.53
C ALA A 121 1.69 13.78 5.12
N LEU A 122 0.64 13.51 4.33
CA LEU A 122 0.54 13.93 2.92
C LEU A 122 0.76 15.44 2.74
N ALA A 123 0.17 16.27 3.60
CA ALA A 123 0.34 17.73 3.55
C ALA A 123 1.80 18.15 3.73
N VAL A 124 2.55 17.44 4.57
CA VAL A 124 3.98 17.68 4.80
C VAL A 124 4.76 17.35 3.53
N TYR A 125 4.46 16.23 2.88
CA TYR A 125 5.11 15.86 1.61
C TYR A 125 4.84 16.89 0.50
N PHE A 126 3.61 17.42 0.41
CA PHE A 126 3.29 18.49 -0.54
C PHE A 126 4.12 19.75 -0.32
N VAL A 127 4.33 20.15 0.93
CA VAL A 127 5.11 21.34 1.27
C VAL A 127 6.60 21.18 0.94
N PHE A 128 7.18 19.99 1.22
CA PHE A 128 8.61 19.75 1.01
C PHE A 128 8.97 19.35 -0.42
N PHE A 129 8.14 18.59 -1.09
CA PHE A 129 8.46 17.96 -2.38
C PHE A 129 7.57 18.43 -3.54
N GLY A 130 6.57 19.30 -3.26
CA GLY A 130 5.60 19.72 -4.26
C GLY A 130 4.64 18.59 -4.66
N THR A 131 4.10 18.65 -5.90
CA THR A 131 3.11 17.69 -6.43
C THR A 131 3.71 16.73 -7.46
N GLY A 132 5.02 16.76 -7.64
CA GLY A 132 5.74 15.99 -8.66
C GLY A 132 6.01 14.54 -8.28
N MET A 133 6.86 13.90 -9.09
CA MET A 133 7.29 12.53 -8.90
C MET A 133 8.00 12.33 -7.56
N GLU A 134 8.78 13.34 -7.15
CA GLU A 134 9.60 13.33 -5.93
C GLU A 134 8.74 13.12 -4.69
N MET A 135 7.56 13.74 -4.63
CA MET A 135 6.62 13.59 -3.52
C MET A 135 6.18 12.14 -3.35
N TYR A 136 5.77 11.49 -4.46
CA TYR A 136 5.31 10.10 -4.40
C TYR A 136 6.45 9.14 -4.03
N VAL A 137 7.64 9.36 -4.59
CA VAL A 137 8.84 8.58 -4.27
C VAL A 137 9.20 8.74 -2.80
N ALA A 138 9.21 9.97 -2.28
CA ALA A 138 9.47 10.26 -0.87
C ALA A 138 8.43 9.60 0.04
N MET A 139 7.13 9.75 -0.28
CA MET A 139 6.04 9.15 0.51
C MET A 139 6.16 7.62 0.60
N ILE A 140 6.48 6.95 -0.51
CA ILE A 140 6.68 5.50 -0.54
C ILE A 140 7.94 5.12 0.26
N ALA A 141 9.06 5.80 0.02
CA ALA A 141 10.32 5.52 0.69
C ALA A 141 10.22 5.72 2.20
N PHE A 142 9.72 6.87 2.66
CA PHE A 142 9.54 7.15 4.08
C PHE A 142 8.50 6.24 4.76
N GLY A 143 7.55 5.71 4.00
CA GLY A 143 6.61 4.69 4.50
C GLY A 143 7.29 3.35 4.78
N ILE A 144 8.29 2.99 4.00
CA ILE A 144 8.99 1.71 4.08
C ILE A 144 10.17 1.77 5.05
N ILE A 145 10.97 2.83 5.00
CA ILE A 145 12.23 2.95 5.76
C ILE A 145 12.05 2.64 7.24
N PRO A 146 11.16 3.29 8.00
CA PRO A 146 11.06 3.06 9.44
C PRO A 146 10.57 1.64 9.77
N ALA A 147 9.58 1.15 9.06
CA ALA A 147 9.01 -0.18 9.29
C ALA A 147 10.04 -1.29 8.99
N LEU A 148 10.75 -1.17 7.87
CA LEU A 148 11.76 -2.14 7.49
C LEU A 148 12.98 -2.07 8.43
N ALA A 149 13.43 -0.86 8.80
CA ALA A 149 14.54 -0.68 9.73
C ALA A 149 14.27 -1.36 11.08
N VAL A 150 13.07 -1.18 11.65
CA VAL A 150 12.67 -1.86 12.89
C VAL A 150 12.65 -3.37 12.71
N THR A 151 12.10 -3.87 11.60
CA THR A 151 12.03 -5.31 11.32
C THR A 151 13.41 -5.94 11.20
N VAL A 152 14.32 -5.33 10.43
CA VAL A 152 15.70 -5.81 10.24
C VAL A 152 16.47 -5.75 11.55
N HIS A 153 16.35 -4.65 12.31
CA HIS A 153 16.96 -4.50 13.63
C HIS A 153 16.56 -5.63 14.59
N LEU A 154 15.26 -5.91 14.69
CA LEU A 154 14.76 -7.00 15.56
C LEU A 154 15.23 -8.37 15.09
N ALA A 155 15.23 -8.61 13.76
CA ALA A 155 15.70 -9.87 13.20
C ALA A 155 17.18 -10.13 13.51
N ILE A 156 18.02 -9.09 13.52
CA ILE A 156 19.45 -9.23 13.91
C ILE A 156 19.57 -9.53 15.40
N LYS A 157 18.75 -8.89 16.24
CA LYS A 157 18.78 -9.15 17.71
C LYS A 157 18.31 -10.55 18.09
N ASP A 158 17.45 -11.15 17.28
CA ASP A 158 16.99 -12.51 17.49
C ASP A 158 18.03 -13.58 17.09
N LEU A 159 19.17 -13.18 16.47
CA LEU A 159 20.24 -14.11 16.14
C LEU A 159 21.01 -14.51 17.41
N PRO A 160 21.29 -15.81 17.60
CA PRO A 160 22.13 -16.27 18.71
C PRO A 160 23.50 -15.61 18.67
N SER A 161 24.01 -15.17 19.83
CA SER A 161 25.33 -14.52 19.95
C SER A 161 26.48 -15.36 19.39
N GLU A 162 26.34 -16.68 19.40
CA GLU A 162 27.30 -17.64 18.85
C GLU A 162 27.53 -17.50 17.32
N MET A 163 26.58 -16.86 16.60
CA MET A 163 26.71 -16.58 15.15
C MET A 163 27.39 -15.23 14.88
N LEU A 164 27.44 -14.35 15.86
CA LEU A 164 28.01 -13.00 15.72
C LEU A 164 29.50 -12.95 16.06
N ASP A 165 30.03 -13.96 16.78
CA ASP A 165 31.43 -14.03 17.27
C ASP A 165 32.37 -14.84 16.35
N LYS A 166 31.97 -15.13 15.12
CA LYS A 166 32.82 -15.75 14.09
C LYS A 166 33.19 -14.74 13.02
#